data_8169ed1a42ac6c1ddf147666e36b81e6
#
_entry.id   8169ed1a42ac6c1ddf147666e36b81e6
#
_cell.length_a   1.000
_cell.length_b   1.000
_cell.length_c   1.000
_cell.angle_alpha   90.00
_cell.angle_beta   90.00
_cell.angle_gamma   90.00
#
_symmetry.space_group_name_H-M   'P 1'
#
loop_
_entity.id
_entity.type
_entity.pdbx_description
1 polymer ?
#
loop_
_entity_poly.entity_id
_entity_poly.type
_entity_poly.pdbx_seq_one_letter_code
_entity_poly.pdbx_strand_id
1 'polypeptide(L)'
;MAMLLTVVMPAQAEWVRVSGTAMTTAIEMEFWTEDPAVASEAGDAVLALFDRIDRQMSRYREDSELSRVNREAANGPVEVSDSLFTVLQQALRISELSHGAFDISFGSIGYLYDFRARQQPSDEELAEGLAKVNYRSVVLDPSANTVRFLDEGVRLDLGGIAKGYTVDRGIDILKSFGIRHARLSAGGDLRLLGDKRGKPWIVGIRDPRSESRNAMVLPLTNVAVSTSGDYERFFFDDNNERVHHILSPATGKPAKGVQSVTILGDDSITTDGLSTAVFVLGAAKGLGMVNRLKGIDAVIIDEQRQVHYSDGLMPPERE
;
A
#
# COMPACT_ATOMS: atom_id res chain seq x y z
N MET A 1 -29.49 -35.62 -45.54
CA MET A 1 -29.03 -35.53 -44.14
C MET A 1 -27.78 -34.66 -44.13
N ALA A 2 -27.93 -33.36 -43.89
CA ALA A 2 -26.82 -32.40 -43.92
C ALA A 2 -26.19 -32.35 -42.51
N MET A 3 -24.94 -32.73 -42.44
CA MET A 3 -24.14 -32.73 -41.22
C MET A 3 -23.64 -31.30 -41.00
N LEU A 4 -24.22 -30.58 -40.04
CA LEU A 4 -23.69 -29.29 -39.59
C LEU A 4 -22.36 -29.55 -38.86
N LEU A 5 -21.24 -29.21 -39.50
CA LEU A 5 -19.95 -29.07 -38.81
C LEU A 5 -19.99 -27.74 -38.01
N THR A 6 -20.17 -27.85 -36.71
CA THR A 6 -19.88 -26.76 -35.77
C THR A 6 -18.36 -26.56 -35.71
N VAL A 7 -17.87 -25.54 -36.38
CA VAL A 7 -16.49 -25.06 -36.21
C VAL A 7 -16.42 -24.39 -34.84
N VAL A 8 -15.92 -25.09 -33.84
CA VAL A 8 -15.53 -24.51 -32.56
C VAL A 8 -14.27 -23.69 -32.89
N MET A 9 -14.40 -22.36 -33.01
CA MET A 9 -13.23 -21.47 -33.03
C MET A 9 -12.52 -21.64 -31.68
N PRO A 10 -11.19 -21.93 -31.66
CA PRO A 10 -10.46 -21.92 -30.41
C PRO A 10 -10.57 -20.53 -29.77
N ALA A 11 -10.89 -20.48 -28.50
CA ALA A 11 -10.81 -19.27 -27.70
C ALA A 11 -9.39 -18.72 -27.86
N GLN A 12 -9.27 -17.48 -28.32
CA GLN A 12 -7.96 -16.87 -28.57
C GLN A 12 -7.41 -16.47 -27.22
N ALA A 13 -6.36 -17.18 -26.77
CA ALA A 13 -5.63 -16.85 -25.56
C ALA A 13 -5.03 -15.46 -25.66
N GLU A 14 -5.34 -14.57 -24.73
CA GLU A 14 -4.90 -13.17 -24.80
C GLU A 14 -4.58 -12.56 -23.43
N TRP A 15 -3.87 -11.45 -23.46
CA TRP A 15 -3.70 -10.58 -22.30
C TRP A 15 -4.95 -9.74 -22.10
N VAL A 16 -5.63 -10.02 -20.99
CA VAL A 16 -6.82 -9.27 -20.55
C VAL A 16 -6.37 -8.07 -19.72
N ARG A 17 -6.95 -6.91 -19.99
CA ARG A 17 -6.74 -5.69 -19.19
C ARG A 17 -8.06 -5.23 -18.63
N VAL A 18 -8.08 -5.03 -17.31
CA VAL A 18 -9.21 -4.50 -16.57
C VAL A 18 -8.73 -3.31 -15.75
N SER A 19 -9.54 -2.26 -15.69
CA SER A 19 -9.27 -1.08 -14.87
C SER A 19 -10.50 -0.64 -14.11
N GLY A 20 -10.29 0.01 -12.97
CA GLY A 20 -11.34 0.53 -12.12
C GLY A 20 -10.80 1.63 -11.20
N THR A 21 -11.65 2.08 -10.28
CA THR A 21 -11.27 3.06 -9.25
C THR A 21 -11.89 2.66 -7.92
N ALA A 22 -11.08 2.49 -6.88
CA ALA A 22 -11.51 2.33 -5.50
C ALA A 22 -10.40 2.82 -4.56
N MET A 23 -10.69 2.96 -3.27
CA MET A 23 -9.72 3.43 -2.27
C MET A 23 -9.03 4.73 -2.69
N THR A 24 -9.75 5.61 -3.42
CA THR A 24 -9.29 6.90 -3.97
C THR A 24 -8.13 6.81 -4.96
N THR A 25 -7.91 5.66 -5.62
CA THR A 25 -6.84 5.44 -6.60
C THR A 25 -7.31 4.63 -7.80
N ALA A 26 -6.54 4.66 -8.89
CA ALA A 26 -6.75 3.78 -10.02
C ALA A 26 -6.33 2.34 -9.66
N ILE A 27 -7.11 1.38 -10.14
CA ILE A 27 -6.82 -0.05 -10.10
C ILE A 27 -6.57 -0.48 -11.54
N GLU A 28 -5.47 -1.16 -11.76
CA GLU A 28 -5.13 -1.71 -13.07
C GLU A 28 -4.69 -3.16 -12.90
N MET A 29 -5.24 -4.04 -13.74
CA MET A 29 -4.79 -5.42 -13.81
C MET A 29 -4.58 -5.87 -15.26
N GLU A 30 -3.57 -6.68 -15.47
CA GLU A 30 -3.28 -7.35 -16.72
C GLU A 30 -2.98 -8.81 -16.39
N PHE A 31 -3.72 -9.75 -16.97
CA PHE A 31 -3.54 -11.18 -16.73
C PHE A 31 -3.79 -12.01 -17.99
N TRP A 32 -3.22 -13.21 -17.99
CA TRP A 32 -3.35 -14.12 -19.11
C TRP A 32 -4.41 -15.19 -18.83
N THR A 33 -5.34 -15.36 -19.77
CA THR A 33 -6.28 -16.48 -19.78
C THR A 33 -6.61 -16.90 -21.20
N GLU A 34 -7.04 -18.15 -21.36
CA GLU A 34 -7.52 -18.73 -22.62
C GLU A 34 -9.06 -18.78 -22.67
N ASP A 35 -9.71 -18.43 -21.55
CA ASP A 35 -11.17 -18.48 -21.42
C ASP A 35 -11.75 -17.07 -21.21
N PRO A 36 -12.55 -16.54 -22.16
CA PRO A 36 -13.18 -15.23 -22.03
C PRO A 36 -14.15 -15.13 -20.84
N ALA A 37 -14.81 -16.24 -20.42
CA ALA A 37 -15.68 -16.24 -19.27
C ALA A 37 -14.86 -16.01 -17.98
N VAL A 38 -13.74 -16.73 -17.83
CA VAL A 38 -12.77 -16.51 -16.75
C VAL A 38 -12.25 -15.08 -16.75
N ALA A 39 -12.02 -14.49 -17.94
CA ALA A 39 -11.56 -13.11 -18.06
C ALA A 39 -12.50 -12.11 -17.38
N SER A 40 -13.82 -12.21 -17.67
CA SER A 40 -14.82 -11.33 -17.08
C SER A 40 -15.01 -11.59 -15.59
N GLU A 41 -15.24 -12.85 -15.21
CA GLU A 41 -15.53 -13.22 -13.82
C GLU A 41 -14.38 -12.88 -12.86
N ALA A 42 -13.14 -13.15 -13.25
CA ALA A 42 -11.97 -12.85 -12.44
C ALA A 42 -11.75 -11.34 -12.28
N GLY A 43 -11.93 -10.57 -13.36
CA GLY A 43 -11.85 -9.12 -13.33
C GLY A 43 -12.87 -8.49 -12.41
N ASP A 44 -14.14 -8.89 -12.55
CA ASP A 44 -15.26 -8.40 -11.74
C ASP A 44 -15.08 -8.79 -10.26
N ALA A 45 -14.61 -10.01 -9.96
CA ALA A 45 -14.37 -10.47 -8.61
C ALA A 45 -13.26 -9.64 -7.91
N VAL A 46 -12.19 -9.29 -8.63
CA VAL A 46 -11.13 -8.42 -8.09
C VAL A 46 -11.66 -7.01 -7.84
N LEU A 47 -12.40 -6.41 -8.78
CA LEU A 47 -12.97 -5.07 -8.56
C LEU A 47 -13.97 -5.05 -7.39
N ALA A 48 -14.80 -6.08 -7.26
CA ALA A 48 -15.72 -6.23 -6.13
C ALA A 48 -14.99 -6.38 -4.78
N LEU A 49 -13.82 -7.04 -4.77
CA LEU A 49 -12.96 -7.09 -3.58
C LEU A 49 -12.52 -5.68 -3.17
N PHE A 50 -11.98 -4.88 -4.09
CA PHE A 50 -11.53 -3.52 -3.80
C PHE A 50 -12.65 -2.65 -3.23
N ASP A 51 -13.84 -2.72 -3.81
CA ASP A 51 -15.01 -1.99 -3.33
C ASP A 51 -15.47 -2.46 -1.92
N ARG A 52 -15.38 -3.75 -1.64
CA ARG A 52 -15.67 -4.30 -0.31
C ARG A 52 -14.67 -3.82 0.74
N ILE A 53 -13.35 -3.87 0.44
CA ILE A 53 -12.32 -3.44 1.37
C ILE A 53 -12.37 -1.92 1.60
N ASP A 54 -12.66 -1.13 0.56
CA ASP A 54 -12.89 0.31 0.72
C ASP A 54 -14.03 0.59 1.69
N ARG A 55 -15.14 -0.13 1.57
CA ARG A 55 -16.27 -0.01 2.53
C ARG A 55 -15.90 -0.43 3.96
N GLN A 56 -15.00 -1.39 4.14
CA GLN A 56 -14.58 -1.85 5.46
C GLN A 56 -13.56 -0.92 6.11
N MET A 57 -12.57 -0.45 5.35
CA MET A 57 -11.35 0.17 5.89
C MET A 57 -11.20 1.67 5.56
N SER A 58 -12.18 2.28 4.89
CA SER A 58 -12.13 3.71 4.57
C SER A 58 -12.38 4.57 5.80
N ARG A 59 -11.45 5.48 6.09
CA ARG A 59 -11.62 6.51 7.12
C ARG A 59 -12.65 7.60 6.74
N TYR A 60 -12.99 7.71 5.46
CA TYR A 60 -13.92 8.72 4.94
C TYR A 60 -15.38 8.27 4.97
N ARG A 61 -15.64 7.04 5.30
CA ARG A 61 -16.98 6.45 5.38
C ARG A 61 -17.36 6.29 6.85
N GLU A 62 -18.40 6.96 7.30
CA GLU A 62 -18.89 6.86 8.67
C GLU A 62 -19.41 5.46 9.03
N ASP A 63 -19.93 4.74 8.01
CA ASP A 63 -20.46 3.37 8.11
C ASP A 63 -19.38 2.29 7.99
N SER A 64 -18.12 2.64 7.80
CA SER A 64 -17.03 1.66 7.70
C SER A 64 -16.74 0.99 9.05
N GLU A 65 -16.21 -0.23 8.98
CA GLU A 65 -15.78 -0.97 10.15
C GLU A 65 -14.64 -0.25 10.90
N LEU A 66 -13.68 0.34 10.17
CA LEU A 66 -12.63 1.17 10.72
C LEU A 66 -13.17 2.39 11.48
N SER A 67 -14.19 3.05 10.94
CA SER A 67 -14.84 4.20 11.59
C SER A 67 -15.57 3.78 12.87
N ARG A 68 -16.18 2.58 12.91
CA ARG A 68 -16.75 2.00 14.12
C ARG A 68 -15.68 1.74 15.18
N VAL A 69 -14.56 1.13 14.79
CA VAL A 69 -13.39 0.93 15.67
C VAL A 69 -12.94 2.26 16.27
N ASN A 70 -12.76 3.28 15.43
CA ASN A 70 -12.31 4.62 15.86
C ASN A 70 -13.28 5.31 16.85
N ARG A 71 -14.57 4.98 16.83
CA ARG A 71 -15.56 5.53 17.76
C ARG A 71 -15.68 4.74 19.08
N GLU A 72 -15.49 3.44 19.02
CA GLU A 72 -15.93 2.54 20.08
C GLU A 72 -14.79 1.89 20.87
N ALA A 73 -13.61 1.70 20.24
CA ALA A 73 -12.53 0.88 20.81
C ALA A 73 -11.89 1.44 22.09
N ALA A 74 -12.04 2.73 22.37
CA ALA A 74 -11.63 3.30 23.65
C ALA A 74 -12.60 2.94 24.81
N ASN A 75 -13.85 2.64 24.48
CA ASN A 75 -14.86 2.29 25.48
C ASN A 75 -14.88 0.78 25.82
N GLY A 76 -14.27 -0.05 24.97
CA GLY A 76 -14.19 -1.50 25.15
C GLY A 76 -13.72 -2.23 23.91
N PRO A 77 -13.54 -3.56 23.98
CA PRO A 77 -13.18 -4.37 22.82
C PRO A 77 -14.26 -4.30 21.74
N VAL A 78 -13.83 -4.10 20.48
CA VAL A 78 -14.68 -4.08 19.29
C VAL A 78 -14.32 -5.26 18.42
N GLU A 79 -15.29 -6.15 18.17
CA GLU A 79 -15.11 -7.27 17.23
C GLU A 79 -14.96 -6.76 15.81
N VAL A 80 -14.01 -7.33 15.07
CA VAL A 80 -13.70 -6.92 13.69
C VAL A 80 -13.63 -8.14 12.77
N SER A 81 -13.81 -7.89 11.46
CA SER A 81 -13.65 -8.91 10.43
C SER A 81 -12.22 -9.43 10.37
N ASP A 82 -12.04 -10.67 9.88
CA ASP A 82 -10.72 -11.28 9.68
C ASP A 82 -9.82 -10.42 8.79
N SER A 83 -10.40 -9.75 7.79
CA SER A 83 -9.65 -8.86 6.89
C SER A 83 -9.10 -7.63 7.62
N LEU A 84 -9.92 -6.96 8.43
CA LEU A 84 -9.47 -5.81 9.21
C LEU A 84 -8.47 -6.24 10.30
N PHE A 85 -8.75 -7.35 10.99
CA PHE A 85 -7.84 -7.90 12.00
C PHE A 85 -6.45 -8.21 11.42
N THR A 86 -6.38 -8.85 10.24
CA THR A 86 -5.14 -9.16 9.53
C THR A 86 -4.34 -7.90 9.22
N VAL A 87 -5.01 -6.85 8.71
CA VAL A 87 -4.36 -5.58 8.40
C VAL A 87 -3.84 -4.89 9.66
N LEU A 88 -4.63 -4.85 10.74
CA LEU A 88 -4.21 -4.29 12.02
C LEU A 88 -3.01 -5.04 12.61
N GLN A 89 -3.02 -6.36 12.58
CA GLN A 89 -1.92 -7.18 13.08
C GLN A 89 -0.61 -6.91 12.31
N GLN A 90 -0.67 -6.89 10.98
CA GLN A 90 0.51 -6.57 10.16
C GLN A 90 0.97 -5.13 10.35
N ALA A 91 0.04 -4.19 10.51
CA ALA A 91 0.37 -2.80 10.79
C ALA A 91 1.14 -2.63 12.10
N LEU A 92 0.68 -3.25 13.18
CA LEU A 92 1.39 -3.22 14.47
C LEU A 92 2.76 -3.88 14.39
N ARG A 93 2.90 -4.99 13.65
CA ARG A 93 4.19 -5.61 13.41
C ARG A 93 5.17 -4.65 12.71
N ILE A 94 4.72 -3.92 11.70
CA ILE A 94 5.56 -2.92 11.01
C ILE A 94 5.86 -1.73 11.93
N SER A 95 4.91 -1.34 12.79
CA SER A 95 5.14 -0.30 13.81
C SER A 95 6.25 -0.70 14.77
N GLU A 96 6.27 -1.95 15.23
CA GLU A 96 7.33 -2.48 16.10
C GLU A 96 8.68 -2.51 15.37
N LEU A 97 8.73 -3.06 14.15
CA LEU A 97 9.94 -3.15 13.33
C LEU A 97 10.56 -1.78 13.03
N SER A 98 9.73 -0.78 12.81
CA SER A 98 10.15 0.59 12.48
C SER A 98 10.30 1.50 13.70
N HIS A 99 10.11 0.96 14.92
CA HIS A 99 10.10 1.72 16.17
C HIS A 99 9.14 2.92 16.15
N GLY A 100 7.97 2.75 15.54
CA GLY A 100 6.92 3.76 15.41
C GLY A 100 7.10 4.76 14.27
N ALA A 101 8.07 4.55 13.36
CA ALA A 101 8.14 5.36 12.13
C ALA A 101 6.94 5.08 11.19
N PHE A 102 6.43 3.85 11.20
CA PHE A 102 5.09 3.53 10.74
C PHE A 102 4.19 3.36 11.95
N ASP A 103 3.11 4.10 12.04
CA ASP A 103 2.17 4.04 13.15
C ASP A 103 0.76 4.35 12.65
N ILE A 104 -0.13 3.37 12.67
CA ILE A 104 -1.51 3.54 12.18
C ILE A 104 -2.35 4.46 13.06
N SER A 105 -1.95 4.68 14.34
CA SER A 105 -2.61 5.66 15.22
C SER A 105 -2.29 7.11 14.84
N PHE A 106 -1.38 7.33 13.86
CA PHE A 106 -1.14 8.64 13.27
C PHE A 106 -2.44 9.25 12.68
N GLY A 107 -3.47 8.46 12.46
CA GLY A 107 -4.81 8.93 12.16
C GLY A 107 -5.25 10.06 13.09
N SER A 108 -4.86 10.02 14.37
CA SER A 108 -5.15 11.06 15.36
C SER A 108 -4.68 12.46 14.94
N ILE A 109 -3.63 12.56 14.14
CA ILE A 109 -3.14 13.79 13.51
C ILE A 109 -3.51 13.88 12.03
N GLY A 110 -3.51 12.76 11.31
CA GLY A 110 -3.81 12.70 9.88
C GLY A 110 -5.23 13.17 9.52
N TYR A 111 -6.17 13.10 10.47
CA TYR A 111 -7.53 13.63 10.31
C TYR A 111 -7.59 15.16 10.37
N LEU A 112 -6.56 15.82 10.88
CA LEU A 112 -6.47 17.27 10.97
C LEU A 112 -6.04 17.93 9.64
N TYR A 113 -5.47 17.12 8.71
CA TYR A 113 -5.05 17.60 7.40
C TYR A 113 -6.14 17.42 6.36
N ASP A 114 -6.45 18.48 5.60
CA ASP A 114 -7.27 18.40 4.39
C ASP A 114 -6.44 18.80 3.16
N PHE A 115 -5.92 17.78 2.45
CA PHE A 115 -5.11 17.99 1.25
C PHE A 115 -5.89 18.55 0.07
N ARG A 116 -7.24 18.39 0.03
CA ARG A 116 -8.10 18.98 -1.02
C ARG A 116 -8.36 20.46 -0.75
N ALA A 117 -8.66 20.80 0.49
CA ALA A 117 -8.84 22.19 0.92
C ALA A 117 -7.50 22.93 1.15
N ARG A 118 -6.36 22.24 1.07
CA ARG A 118 -5.01 22.74 1.35
C ARG A 118 -4.89 23.29 2.77
N GLN A 119 -5.44 22.56 3.73
CA GLN A 119 -5.45 22.93 5.14
C GLN A 119 -4.54 22.03 5.95
N GLN A 120 -3.81 22.63 6.87
CA GLN A 120 -3.00 21.96 7.88
C GLN A 120 -3.42 22.45 9.27
N PRO A 121 -3.24 21.62 10.32
CA PRO A 121 -3.57 21.99 11.69
C PRO A 121 -2.67 23.12 12.20
N SER A 122 -3.17 23.85 13.20
CA SER A 122 -2.37 24.74 14.04
C SER A 122 -1.36 23.91 14.87
N ASP A 123 -0.33 24.58 15.39
CA ASP A 123 0.65 23.90 16.27
C ASP A 123 -0.01 23.37 17.57
N GLU A 124 -1.08 24.02 18.06
CA GLU A 124 -1.86 23.59 19.22
C GLU A 124 -2.65 22.32 18.93
N GLU A 125 -3.44 22.27 17.86
CA GLU A 125 -4.19 21.08 17.41
C GLU A 125 -3.23 19.91 17.14
N LEU A 126 -2.07 20.22 16.56
CA LEU A 126 -1.06 19.22 16.28
C LEU A 126 -0.47 18.61 17.56
N ALA A 127 -0.18 19.44 18.58
CA ALA A 127 0.32 18.97 19.87
C ALA A 127 -0.71 18.08 20.59
N GLU A 128 -1.99 18.45 20.56
CA GLU A 128 -3.07 17.64 21.12
C GLU A 128 -3.22 16.29 20.40
N GLY A 129 -3.14 16.31 19.06
CA GLY A 129 -3.22 15.10 18.24
C GLY A 129 -2.03 14.17 18.45
N LEU A 130 -0.81 14.72 18.54
CA LEU A 130 0.42 13.96 18.77
C LEU A 130 0.40 13.18 20.08
N ALA A 131 -0.21 13.73 21.14
CA ALA A 131 -0.38 13.02 22.42
C ALA A 131 -1.20 11.72 22.30
N LYS A 132 -1.92 11.51 21.18
CA LYS A 132 -2.74 10.32 20.89
C LYS A 132 -2.06 9.35 19.92
N VAL A 133 -0.90 9.70 19.37
CA VAL A 133 -0.15 8.85 18.44
C VAL A 133 0.72 7.88 19.22
N ASN A 134 0.26 6.65 19.33
CA ASN A 134 0.98 5.58 20.01
C ASN A 134 0.40 4.22 19.59
N TYR A 135 1.05 3.51 18.68
CA TYR A 135 0.61 2.18 18.24
C TYR A 135 0.50 1.17 19.40
N ARG A 136 1.23 1.37 20.51
CA ARG A 136 1.17 0.49 21.69
C ARG A 136 -0.15 0.61 22.44
N SER A 137 -0.91 1.67 22.21
CA SER A 137 -2.28 1.84 22.73
C SER A 137 -3.31 1.01 21.98
N VAL A 138 -2.94 0.39 20.84
CA VAL A 138 -3.82 -0.48 20.06
C VAL A 138 -3.58 -1.93 20.49
N VAL A 139 -4.55 -2.53 21.14
CA VAL A 139 -4.48 -3.90 21.65
C VAL A 139 -5.38 -4.81 20.82
N LEU A 140 -4.81 -5.90 20.31
CA LEU A 140 -5.52 -6.93 19.57
C LEU A 140 -5.66 -8.20 20.40
N ASP A 141 -6.85 -8.80 20.39
CA ASP A 141 -7.10 -10.13 20.91
C ASP A 141 -7.40 -11.11 19.76
N PRO A 142 -6.44 -11.97 19.39
CA PRO A 142 -6.64 -12.93 18.30
C PRO A 142 -7.63 -14.05 18.63
N SER A 143 -7.95 -14.28 19.91
CA SER A 143 -8.91 -15.32 20.28
C SER A 143 -10.36 -14.91 20.05
N ALA A 144 -10.62 -13.59 20.04
CA ALA A 144 -11.95 -13.01 19.90
C ALA A 144 -12.07 -12.09 18.66
N ASN A 145 -11.00 -11.95 17.85
CA ASN A 145 -10.91 -10.98 16.75
C ASN A 145 -11.36 -9.57 17.17
N THR A 146 -10.87 -9.09 18.32
CA THR A 146 -11.23 -7.77 18.83
C THR A 146 -10.04 -6.80 18.82
N VAL A 147 -10.38 -5.53 18.72
CA VAL A 147 -9.45 -4.41 18.90
C VAL A 147 -9.95 -3.49 20.01
N ARG A 148 -9.04 -3.00 20.85
CA ARG A 148 -9.30 -2.05 21.93
C ARG A 148 -8.21 -0.99 21.95
N PHE A 149 -8.58 0.25 22.31
CA PHE A 149 -7.63 1.32 22.61
C PHE A 149 -7.47 1.47 24.14
N LEU A 150 -6.22 1.67 24.56
CA LEU A 150 -5.90 1.93 25.97
C LEU A 150 -6.11 3.40 26.33
N ASP A 151 -6.06 4.29 25.33
CA ASP A 151 -6.18 5.73 25.48
C ASP A 151 -7.37 6.28 24.71
N GLU A 152 -8.02 7.31 25.23
CA GLU A 152 -9.08 8.03 24.53
C GLU A 152 -8.52 8.92 23.41
N GLY A 153 -9.31 9.09 22.36
CA GLY A 153 -8.98 9.97 21.24
C GLY A 153 -7.99 9.38 20.21
N VAL A 154 -7.56 8.14 20.41
CA VAL A 154 -6.80 7.38 19.39
C VAL A 154 -7.68 7.18 18.15
N ARG A 155 -7.12 7.45 16.97
CA ARG A 155 -7.78 7.21 15.68
C ARG A 155 -6.82 6.50 14.73
N LEU A 156 -7.30 5.43 14.11
CA LEU A 156 -6.53 4.67 13.13
C LEU A 156 -6.76 5.19 11.71
N ASP A 157 -5.70 5.14 10.93
CA ASP A 157 -5.72 5.31 9.48
C ASP A 157 -4.88 4.19 8.84
N LEU A 158 -5.47 3.50 7.86
CA LEU A 158 -4.86 2.34 7.20
C LEU A 158 -4.37 2.67 5.78
N GLY A 159 -4.30 3.94 5.40
CA GLY A 159 -3.94 4.38 4.05
C GLY A 159 -2.56 3.92 3.56
N GLY A 160 -1.64 3.59 4.48
CA GLY A 160 -0.29 3.12 4.17
C GLY A 160 -0.13 1.58 4.23
N ILE A 161 -1.24 0.80 4.24
CA ILE A 161 -1.14 -0.67 4.30
C ILE A 161 -2.34 -1.39 3.67
N ALA A 162 -3.52 -0.76 3.67
CA ALA A 162 -4.75 -1.43 3.20
C ALA A 162 -4.76 -1.69 1.69
N LYS A 163 -4.07 -0.86 0.90
CA LYS A 163 -3.96 -1.06 -0.56
C LYS A 163 -3.12 -2.29 -0.87
N GLY A 164 -1.96 -2.43 -0.22
CA GLY A 164 -1.10 -3.60 -0.34
C GLY A 164 -1.83 -4.89 0.02
N TYR A 165 -2.57 -4.90 1.13
CA TYR A 165 -3.42 -6.02 1.50
C TYR A 165 -4.43 -6.38 0.40
N THR A 166 -5.10 -5.37 -0.17
CA THR A 166 -6.13 -5.60 -1.19
C THR A 166 -5.53 -6.14 -2.48
N VAL A 167 -4.35 -5.65 -2.87
CA VAL A 167 -3.59 -6.15 -4.03
C VAL A 167 -3.23 -7.63 -3.83
N ASP A 168 -2.74 -8.04 -2.65
CA ASP A 168 -2.45 -9.45 -2.36
C ASP A 168 -3.70 -10.33 -2.45
N ARG A 169 -4.82 -9.90 -1.86
CA ARG A 169 -6.09 -10.65 -1.94
C ARG A 169 -6.63 -10.71 -3.37
N GLY A 170 -6.42 -9.65 -4.16
CA GLY A 170 -6.77 -9.65 -5.59
C GLY A 170 -5.97 -10.68 -6.38
N ILE A 171 -4.68 -10.80 -6.13
CA ILE A 171 -3.84 -11.85 -6.73
C ILE A 171 -4.29 -13.26 -6.30
N ASP A 172 -4.72 -13.44 -5.05
CA ASP A 172 -5.25 -14.74 -4.61
C ASP A 172 -6.58 -15.09 -5.31
N ILE A 173 -7.43 -14.10 -5.58
CA ILE A 173 -8.62 -14.29 -6.43
C ILE A 173 -8.19 -14.73 -7.84
N LEU A 174 -7.27 -14.02 -8.50
CA LEU A 174 -6.79 -14.42 -9.82
C LEU A 174 -6.25 -15.87 -9.85
N LYS A 175 -5.47 -16.25 -8.82
CA LYS A 175 -5.00 -17.65 -8.66
C LYS A 175 -6.15 -18.64 -8.53
N SER A 176 -7.23 -18.31 -7.82
CA SER A 176 -8.39 -19.21 -7.66
C SER A 176 -9.12 -19.49 -8.98
N PHE A 177 -9.02 -18.58 -9.96
CA PHE A 177 -9.46 -18.76 -11.33
C PHE A 177 -8.43 -19.47 -12.24
N GLY A 178 -7.33 -20.00 -11.67
CA GLY A 178 -6.29 -20.71 -12.40
C GLY A 178 -5.31 -19.79 -13.15
N ILE A 179 -5.37 -18.49 -12.96
CA ILE A 179 -4.47 -17.51 -13.58
C ILE A 179 -3.09 -17.63 -12.94
N ARG A 180 -2.04 -17.72 -13.78
CA ARG A 180 -0.64 -17.89 -13.36
C ARG A 180 0.27 -16.75 -13.76
N HIS A 181 -0.19 -15.87 -14.63
CA HIS A 181 0.57 -14.73 -15.15
C HIS A 181 -0.30 -13.49 -15.02
N ALA A 182 0.03 -12.62 -14.08
CA ALA A 182 -0.72 -11.39 -13.84
C ALA A 182 0.14 -10.29 -13.25
N ARG A 183 -0.29 -9.04 -13.49
CA ARG A 183 0.05 -7.89 -12.65
C ARG A 183 -1.23 -7.25 -12.16
N LEU A 184 -1.23 -6.85 -10.90
CA LEU A 184 -2.33 -6.08 -10.29
C LEU A 184 -1.73 -4.91 -9.54
N SER A 185 -2.24 -3.71 -9.80
CA SER A 185 -1.79 -2.49 -9.12
C SER A 185 -2.94 -1.64 -8.60
N ALA A 186 -2.69 -0.94 -7.50
CA ALA A 186 -3.57 0.06 -6.91
C ALA A 186 -2.73 1.25 -6.41
N GLY A 187 -2.73 2.34 -7.18
CA GLY A 187 -1.83 3.47 -6.92
C GLY A 187 -0.36 3.07 -6.99
N GLY A 188 0.40 3.28 -5.90
CA GLY A 188 1.83 2.93 -5.82
C GLY A 188 2.12 1.46 -5.52
N ASP A 189 1.09 0.63 -5.28
CA ASP A 189 1.23 -0.77 -4.88
C ASP A 189 0.99 -1.71 -6.06
N LEU A 190 1.90 -2.64 -6.27
CA LEU A 190 1.91 -3.57 -7.39
C LEU A 190 2.27 -4.97 -6.90
N ARG A 191 1.55 -5.98 -7.38
CA ARG A 191 1.92 -7.38 -7.23
C ARG A 191 2.03 -8.05 -8.60
N LEU A 192 3.12 -8.76 -8.80
CA LEU A 192 3.37 -9.59 -9.98
C LEU A 192 3.18 -11.06 -9.61
N LEU A 193 2.36 -11.76 -10.39
CA LEU A 193 2.19 -13.20 -10.33
C LEU A 193 2.90 -13.82 -11.52
N GLY A 194 3.86 -14.71 -11.23
CA GLY A 194 4.69 -15.32 -12.26
C GLY A 194 5.45 -14.31 -13.11
N ASP A 195 5.66 -14.66 -14.34
CA ASP A 195 6.31 -13.85 -15.38
C ASP A 195 5.33 -13.46 -16.50
N LYS A 196 5.78 -12.72 -17.48
CA LYS A 196 5.00 -12.37 -18.69
C LYS A 196 5.17 -13.41 -19.77
N ARG A 197 4.82 -14.70 -19.45
CA ARG A 197 4.94 -15.87 -20.34
C ARG A 197 6.35 -16.07 -20.92
N GLY A 198 7.30 -16.33 -20.03
CA GLY A 198 8.70 -16.58 -20.36
C GLY A 198 9.56 -15.32 -20.44
N LYS A 199 8.99 -14.13 -20.12
CA LYS A 199 9.72 -12.87 -20.01
C LYS A 199 9.45 -12.22 -18.66
N PRO A 200 10.40 -11.49 -18.07
CA PRO A 200 10.11 -10.69 -16.89
C PRO A 200 9.10 -9.58 -17.19
N TRP A 201 8.36 -9.16 -16.17
CA TRP A 201 7.61 -7.92 -16.20
C TRP A 201 8.58 -6.74 -16.13
N ILE A 202 8.32 -5.72 -16.91
CA ILE A 202 9.13 -4.50 -16.89
C ILE A 202 8.42 -3.47 -16.01
N VAL A 203 9.02 -3.13 -14.88
CA VAL A 203 8.48 -2.20 -13.89
C VAL A 203 9.33 -0.94 -13.84
N GLY A 204 8.71 0.22 -14.08
CA GLY A 204 9.37 1.51 -13.96
C GLY A 204 9.21 2.07 -12.54
N ILE A 205 10.32 2.49 -11.93
CA ILE A 205 10.32 3.34 -10.74
C ILE A 205 10.30 4.79 -11.23
N ARG A 206 9.22 5.51 -10.90
CA ARG A 206 8.98 6.88 -11.38
C ARG A 206 10.02 7.86 -10.84
N ASP A 207 10.48 8.80 -11.68
CA ASP A 207 11.24 9.97 -11.21
C ASP A 207 10.30 10.88 -10.39
N PRO A 208 10.58 11.16 -9.11
CA PRO A 208 9.69 11.91 -8.24
C PRO A 208 9.46 13.37 -8.67
N ARG A 209 10.22 13.86 -9.62
CA ARG A 209 10.10 15.23 -10.15
C ARG A 209 9.80 15.28 -11.65
N SER A 210 9.39 14.13 -12.23
CA SER A 210 8.99 14.05 -13.65
C SER A 210 7.90 13.00 -13.82
N GLU A 211 6.72 13.42 -14.27
CA GLU A 211 5.59 12.50 -14.53
C GLU A 211 5.85 11.55 -15.70
N SER A 212 6.69 11.94 -16.64
CA SER A 212 6.92 11.22 -17.91
C SER A 212 8.19 10.36 -17.92
N ARG A 213 9.00 10.40 -16.85
CA ARG A 213 10.27 9.66 -16.78
C ARG A 213 10.32 8.66 -15.66
N ASN A 214 10.97 7.55 -15.92
CA ASN A 214 11.38 6.61 -14.90
C ASN A 214 12.81 6.95 -14.45
N ALA A 215 13.04 6.96 -13.14
CA ALA A 215 14.38 7.01 -12.57
C ALA A 215 15.13 5.70 -12.83
N MET A 216 14.37 4.59 -12.85
CA MET A 216 14.91 3.25 -13.05
C MET A 216 13.85 2.34 -13.68
N VAL A 217 14.31 1.26 -14.33
CA VAL A 217 13.45 0.19 -14.87
C VAL A 217 14.00 -1.15 -14.43
N LEU A 218 13.14 -1.98 -13.85
CA LEU A 218 13.50 -3.29 -13.28
C LEU A 218 12.79 -4.42 -14.05
N PRO A 219 13.51 -5.45 -14.49
CA PRO A 219 12.93 -6.71 -14.95
C PRO A 219 12.61 -7.60 -13.75
N LEU A 220 11.32 -7.81 -13.46
CA LEU A 220 10.85 -8.48 -12.25
C LEU A 220 9.93 -9.65 -12.55
N THR A 221 9.89 -10.64 -11.64
CA THR A 221 8.98 -11.78 -11.68
C THR A 221 8.51 -12.13 -10.27
N ASN A 222 7.23 -12.46 -10.12
CA ASN A 222 6.65 -13.00 -8.89
C ASN A 222 7.03 -12.23 -7.60
N VAL A 223 6.89 -10.91 -7.61
CA VAL A 223 7.31 -10.00 -6.54
C VAL A 223 6.25 -8.93 -6.30
N ALA A 224 6.19 -8.39 -5.11
CA ALA A 224 5.46 -7.17 -4.77
C ALA A 224 6.40 -5.96 -4.85
N VAL A 225 5.84 -4.82 -5.27
CA VAL A 225 6.55 -3.53 -5.34
C VAL A 225 5.61 -2.46 -4.84
N SER A 226 6.01 -1.74 -3.80
CA SER A 226 5.24 -0.60 -3.29
C SER A 226 6.08 0.66 -3.25
N THR A 227 5.50 1.78 -3.68
CA THR A 227 6.20 3.06 -3.70
C THR A 227 5.44 4.12 -2.91
N SER A 228 6.10 4.70 -1.91
CA SER A 228 5.68 5.91 -1.20
C SER A 228 6.44 7.12 -1.73
N GLY A 229 5.72 8.22 -2.04
CA GLY A 229 6.33 9.43 -2.61
C GLY A 229 5.65 10.72 -2.17
N ASP A 230 6.43 11.79 -2.02
CA ASP A 230 5.98 13.12 -1.61
C ASP A 230 5.18 13.86 -2.69
N TYR A 231 5.05 13.26 -3.88
CA TYR A 231 4.43 13.82 -5.08
C TYR A 231 3.01 13.31 -5.34
N GLU A 232 2.50 12.36 -4.55
CA GLU A 232 1.17 11.77 -4.81
C GLU A 232 0.04 12.66 -4.30
N ARG A 233 0.12 13.14 -3.04
CA ARG A 233 -0.87 14.05 -2.44
C ARG A 233 -0.12 15.12 -1.66
N PHE A 234 -0.14 16.35 -2.16
CA PHE A 234 0.52 17.48 -1.53
C PHE A 234 -0.13 18.81 -1.93
N PHE A 235 0.20 19.84 -1.18
CA PHE A 235 0.00 21.23 -1.56
C PHE A 235 1.24 22.04 -1.13
N PHE A 236 1.32 23.29 -1.55
CA PHE A 236 2.33 24.23 -1.05
C PHE A 236 1.66 25.17 -0.05
N ASP A 237 2.28 25.36 1.10
CA ASP A 237 1.84 26.32 2.12
C ASP A 237 2.23 27.77 1.74
N ASP A 238 1.89 28.73 2.63
CA ASP A 238 2.19 30.15 2.41
C ASP A 238 3.69 30.48 2.34
N ASN A 239 4.55 29.60 2.86
CA ASN A 239 6.01 29.69 2.80
C ASN A 239 6.59 28.98 1.57
N ASN A 240 5.72 28.47 0.66
CA ASN A 240 6.10 27.65 -0.48
C ASN A 240 6.82 26.34 -0.09
N GLU A 241 6.55 25.82 1.13
CA GLU A 241 6.98 24.50 1.55
C GLU A 241 5.97 23.44 1.08
N ARG A 242 6.48 22.26 0.66
CA ARG A 242 5.64 21.15 0.26
C ARG A 242 5.08 20.43 1.47
N VAL A 243 3.75 20.46 1.62
CA VAL A 243 3.00 19.72 2.62
C VAL A 243 2.41 18.48 1.97
N HIS A 244 3.01 17.33 2.19
CA HIS A 244 2.58 16.05 1.63
C HIS A 244 2.01 15.11 2.69
N HIS A 245 1.26 14.10 2.25
CA HIS A 245 0.45 13.23 3.09
C HIS A 245 1.22 12.19 3.93
N ILE A 246 2.52 12.01 3.70
CA ILE A 246 3.34 11.09 4.49
C ILE A 246 3.87 11.86 5.69
N LEU A 247 3.14 11.75 6.80
CA LEU A 247 3.42 12.47 8.03
C LEU A 247 4.34 11.63 8.94
N SER A 248 5.27 12.28 9.62
CA SER A 248 6.04 11.63 10.68
C SER A 248 5.19 11.49 11.95
N PRO A 249 4.97 10.28 12.47
CA PRO A 249 4.25 10.08 13.72
C PRO A 249 4.88 10.79 14.92
N ALA A 250 6.19 11.02 14.87
CA ALA A 250 6.92 11.70 15.94
C ALA A 250 6.72 13.23 15.97
N THR A 251 6.44 13.86 14.82
CA THR A 251 6.33 15.32 14.72
C THR A 251 4.97 15.78 14.25
N GLY A 252 4.15 14.90 13.69
CA GLY A 252 2.90 15.20 13.04
C GLY A 252 3.01 15.99 11.73
N LYS A 253 4.22 16.39 11.33
CA LYS A 253 4.52 17.17 10.13
C LYS A 253 4.98 16.27 8.99
N PRO A 254 4.95 16.74 7.71
CA PRO A 254 5.48 15.98 6.59
C PRO A 254 6.92 15.49 6.84
N ALA A 255 7.17 14.21 6.58
CA ALA A 255 8.50 13.63 6.71
C ALA A 255 9.45 14.27 5.69
N LYS A 256 10.72 14.45 6.06
CA LYS A 256 11.75 15.11 5.23
C LYS A 256 12.90 14.13 4.94
N GLY A 257 13.73 14.48 3.96
CA GLY A 257 14.97 13.76 3.63
C GLY A 257 14.86 12.82 2.44
N VAL A 258 13.64 12.44 2.02
CA VAL A 258 13.42 11.57 0.86
C VAL A 258 12.26 12.08 0.00
N GLN A 259 12.32 11.78 -1.29
CA GLN A 259 11.27 12.09 -2.26
C GLN A 259 10.47 10.85 -2.66
N SER A 260 11.11 9.69 -2.68
CA SER A 260 10.50 8.43 -3.08
C SER A 260 11.18 7.25 -2.39
N VAL A 261 10.40 6.28 -1.96
CA VAL A 261 10.85 4.99 -1.46
C VAL A 261 10.08 3.89 -2.17
N THR A 262 10.79 3.01 -2.83
CA THR A 262 10.24 1.79 -3.43
C THR A 262 10.76 0.58 -2.67
N ILE A 263 9.87 -0.27 -2.19
CA ILE A 263 10.18 -1.53 -1.52
C ILE A 263 9.78 -2.69 -2.44
N LEU A 264 10.66 -3.69 -2.52
CA LEU A 264 10.40 -4.97 -3.17
C LEU A 264 10.34 -6.06 -2.10
N GLY A 265 9.44 -7.04 -2.27
CA GLY A 265 9.27 -8.13 -1.30
C GLY A 265 8.28 -9.19 -1.77
N ASP A 266 7.98 -10.16 -0.89
CA ASP A 266 7.14 -11.29 -1.24
C ASP A 266 5.64 -10.98 -1.26
N ASP A 267 5.16 -9.98 -0.54
CA ASP A 267 3.75 -9.59 -0.46
C ASP A 267 3.58 -8.08 -0.39
N SER A 268 2.45 -7.58 -0.93
CA SER A 268 2.17 -6.16 -1.05
C SER A 268 1.78 -5.51 0.28
N ILE A 269 1.15 -6.22 1.19
CA ILE A 269 0.81 -5.66 2.51
C ILE A 269 2.06 -5.27 3.29
N THR A 270 3.12 -6.07 3.21
CA THR A 270 4.42 -5.79 3.84
C THR A 270 5.13 -4.65 3.11
N THR A 271 5.19 -4.68 1.78
CA THR A 271 5.92 -3.65 1.02
C THR A 271 5.24 -2.29 1.11
N ASP A 272 3.89 -2.20 1.16
CA ASP A 272 3.13 -0.94 1.35
C ASP A 272 3.48 -0.31 2.71
N GLY A 273 3.35 -1.05 3.81
CA GLY A 273 3.68 -0.54 5.14
C GLY A 273 5.15 -0.19 5.31
N LEU A 274 6.07 -1.00 4.76
CA LEU A 274 7.51 -0.73 4.83
C LEU A 274 7.91 0.48 3.97
N SER A 275 7.28 0.72 2.82
CA SER A 275 7.58 1.88 1.99
C SER A 275 7.32 3.19 2.75
N THR A 276 6.22 3.24 3.51
CA THR A 276 5.89 4.37 4.39
C THR A 276 6.85 4.46 5.58
N ALA A 277 7.17 3.34 6.25
CA ALA A 277 8.11 3.30 7.36
C ALA A 277 9.49 3.84 6.96
N VAL A 278 10.03 3.34 5.85
CA VAL A 278 11.35 3.74 5.32
C VAL A 278 11.35 5.19 4.88
N PHE A 279 10.24 5.67 4.31
CA PHE A 279 10.10 7.08 3.95
C PHE A 279 10.24 8.00 5.17
N VAL A 280 9.58 7.65 6.29
CA VAL A 280 9.67 8.41 7.55
C VAL A 280 11.04 8.31 8.21
N LEU A 281 11.69 7.15 8.14
CA LEU A 281 13.04 6.92 8.68
C LEU A 281 14.14 7.67 7.91
N GLY A 282 13.90 7.96 6.62
CA GLY A 282 14.93 8.49 5.71
C GLY A 282 15.93 7.44 5.24
N ALA A 283 16.80 7.81 4.30
CA ALA A 283 17.65 6.86 3.58
C ALA A 283 18.55 6.01 4.50
N ALA A 284 19.32 6.62 5.38
CA ALA A 284 20.30 5.88 6.19
C ALA A 284 19.66 4.88 7.17
N LYS A 285 18.69 5.34 7.97
CA LYS A 285 18.01 4.46 8.94
C LYS A 285 17.10 3.45 8.24
N GLY A 286 16.44 3.87 7.15
CA GLY A 286 15.56 3.03 6.34
C GLY A 286 16.33 1.86 5.71
N LEU A 287 17.46 2.11 5.05
CA LEU A 287 18.31 1.05 4.52
C LEU A 287 18.89 0.15 5.61
N GLY A 288 19.33 0.75 6.75
CA GLY A 288 19.76 -0.03 7.89
C GLY A 288 18.69 -0.94 8.46
N MET A 289 17.38 -0.61 8.34
CA MET A 289 16.27 -1.49 8.67
C MET A 289 16.08 -2.57 7.60
N VAL A 290 15.99 -2.18 6.33
CA VAL A 290 15.72 -3.09 5.20
C VAL A 290 16.79 -4.17 5.08
N ASN A 291 18.07 -3.82 5.18
CA ASN A 291 19.18 -4.77 5.08
C ASN A 291 19.19 -5.87 6.16
N ARG A 292 18.41 -5.71 7.23
CA ARG A 292 18.17 -6.75 8.24
C ARG A 292 16.97 -7.64 7.95
N LEU A 293 16.14 -7.29 6.96
CA LEU A 293 14.92 -8.02 6.60
C LEU A 293 15.22 -8.96 5.42
N LYS A 294 14.97 -10.24 5.64
CA LYS A 294 15.18 -11.24 4.58
C LYS A 294 14.14 -11.11 3.48
N GLY A 295 14.59 -11.08 2.22
CA GLY A 295 13.70 -11.04 1.04
C GLY A 295 13.03 -9.68 0.81
N ILE A 296 13.53 -8.63 1.47
CA ILE A 296 13.07 -7.25 1.27
C ILE A 296 14.21 -6.41 0.72
N ASP A 297 13.94 -5.68 -0.36
CA ASP A 297 14.86 -4.74 -0.97
C ASP A 297 14.26 -3.34 -1.08
N ALA A 298 15.11 -2.33 -1.18
CA ALA A 298 14.70 -0.93 -1.27
C ALA A 298 15.48 -0.14 -2.31
N VAL A 299 14.76 0.77 -2.98
CA VAL A 299 15.31 1.87 -3.77
C VAL A 299 14.79 3.17 -3.17
N ILE A 300 15.67 4.05 -2.74
CA ILE A 300 15.33 5.33 -2.12
C ILE A 300 15.91 6.47 -2.96
N ILE A 301 15.08 7.46 -3.26
CA ILE A 301 15.50 8.71 -3.90
C ILE A 301 15.38 9.81 -2.85
N ASP A 302 16.51 10.40 -2.45
CA ASP A 302 16.57 11.44 -1.44
C ASP A 302 16.24 12.85 -1.99
N GLU A 303 16.23 13.85 -1.11
CA GLU A 303 15.94 15.24 -1.49
C GLU A 303 16.98 15.84 -2.45
N GLN A 304 18.22 15.33 -2.46
CA GLN A 304 19.27 15.70 -3.38
C GLN A 304 19.20 14.93 -4.71
N ARG A 305 18.16 14.08 -4.87
CA ARG A 305 17.95 13.19 -6.03
C ARG A 305 19.02 12.12 -6.18
N GLN A 306 19.75 11.79 -5.11
CA GLN A 306 20.64 10.65 -5.08
C GLN A 306 19.82 9.38 -4.88
N VAL A 307 20.23 8.32 -5.58
CA VAL A 307 19.58 7.01 -5.50
C VAL A 307 20.39 6.12 -4.58
N HIS A 308 19.72 5.57 -3.58
CA HIS A 308 20.29 4.66 -2.60
C HIS A 308 19.62 3.30 -2.73
N TYR A 309 20.39 2.22 -2.57
CA TYR A 309 19.93 0.84 -2.71
C TYR A 309 20.20 0.03 -1.44
N SER A 310 19.33 -0.95 -1.17
CA SER A 310 19.65 -2.02 -0.22
C SER A 310 20.77 -2.92 -0.75
N ASP A 311 21.42 -3.64 0.15
CA ASP A 311 22.54 -4.52 -0.18
C ASP A 311 22.18 -5.59 -1.22
N GLY A 312 20.94 -6.10 -1.21
CA GLY A 312 20.43 -7.09 -2.17
C GLY A 312 20.29 -6.59 -3.61
N LEU A 313 20.24 -5.27 -3.82
CA LEU A 313 20.17 -4.65 -5.15
C LEU A 313 21.51 -4.09 -5.62
N MET A 314 22.54 -4.10 -4.78
CA MET A 314 23.87 -3.67 -5.18
C MET A 314 24.48 -4.65 -6.18
N PRO A 315 25.10 -4.17 -7.26
CA PRO A 315 25.84 -5.05 -8.14
C PRO A 315 26.97 -5.73 -7.35
N PRO A 316 27.28 -7.02 -7.62
CA PRO A 316 28.39 -7.68 -6.96
C PRO A 316 29.67 -6.84 -7.17
N GLU A 317 30.45 -6.70 -6.09
CA GLU A 317 31.74 -6.01 -6.18
C GLU A 317 32.57 -6.70 -7.28
N ARG A 318 33.08 -5.90 -8.21
CA ARG A 318 34.01 -6.42 -9.23
C ARG A 318 35.34 -6.70 -8.53
N GLU A 319 35.67 -7.99 -8.36
CA GLU A 319 37.01 -8.43 -7.99
C GLU A 319 38.07 -7.95 -8.99
#